data_54ae89071183df91f151cc1489e25491
#
_entry.id   54ae89071183df91f151cc1489e25491
#
_cell.length_a   1.000
_cell.length_b   1.000
_cell.length_c   1.000
_cell.angle_alpha   90.00
_cell.angle_beta   90.00
_cell.angle_gamma   90.00
#
_symmetry.space_group_name_H-M   'P 1'
#
loop_
_entity.id
_entity.type
_entity.pdbx_description
1 polymer ?
#
loop_
_entity_poly.entity_id
_entity_poly.type
_entity_poly.pdbx_seq_one_letter_code
_entity_poly.pdbx_strand_id
1 'polypeptide(L)'
;MSSSSLVDVVCRHLDAAGVARGPDGAQLMLPDAVAARLRDQRRPRGVRHGLASLVSVLVAGVACGHRSPLAIAQAAAGWGQEVLAGHGCRISPVTGRRVPPPASTLDRLGDHLDPDELEAALTGLVAGAALDPAAQSRAAAARAAARQRTAARRRLPRAADALRETRADGWFRAAPGHPWLDPAVTGDPGHVPARVAVAVDGKERKLARAGGKEKVHLLGAVTHVTGLVIGQDKVAKSGKANEVTHFKPLLGPLPLRGAVVTADAMQATRGNARYVREVKHAHFLWPVLGNQPGMYAALDALDWENTSVAAAASEITRGRVETRTIRVLPVPAGLADFPYAEQAILIERYVTVRKNGRWVMRNCEAVLYVTSLAAEASTPRDLLAHVRGHWTVEHLHWLRDVIWKEDKSLIRTGNRPQVMSAIVNLVITLFRIRGVTRYAEETRRNAQNPRRALQMLDLLAPSPG
;
A
#
# COMPACT_ATOMS: atom_id res chain seq x y z
N MET A 1 30.87 1.50 -1.87
CA MET A 1 29.78 2.47 -1.62
C MET A 1 28.68 1.74 -0.87
N SER A 2 28.46 2.06 0.39
CA SER A 2 27.40 1.47 1.22
C SER A 2 26.05 1.72 0.54
N SER A 3 25.32 0.67 0.20
CA SER A 3 23.96 0.79 -0.34
C SER A 3 23.07 1.31 0.77
N SER A 4 22.74 2.60 0.74
CA SER A 4 21.82 3.18 1.72
C SER A 4 20.46 2.47 1.64
N SER A 5 19.91 2.12 2.80
CA SER A 5 18.65 1.36 2.93
C SER A 5 17.42 2.25 2.61
N LEU A 6 16.24 1.65 2.54
CA LEU A 6 14.98 2.43 2.44
C LEU A 6 14.81 3.32 3.69
N VAL A 7 15.29 2.87 4.84
CA VAL A 7 15.36 3.66 6.08
C VAL A 7 16.12 4.96 5.85
N ASP A 8 17.31 4.91 5.22
CA ASP A 8 18.13 6.10 4.97
C ASP A 8 17.45 7.11 4.02
N VAL A 9 16.63 6.64 3.07
CA VAL A 9 15.85 7.56 2.23
C VAL A 9 14.78 8.28 3.05
N VAL A 10 14.04 7.54 3.86
CA VAL A 10 13.01 8.11 4.74
C VAL A 10 13.65 9.11 5.71
N CYS A 11 14.76 8.75 6.34
CA CYS A 11 15.47 9.63 7.26
C CYS A 11 15.88 10.94 6.59
N ARG A 12 16.49 10.90 5.40
CA ARG A 12 16.85 12.12 4.66
C ARG A 12 15.64 13.01 4.33
N HIS A 13 14.50 12.42 3.96
CA HIS A 13 13.28 13.19 3.71
C HIS A 13 12.73 13.83 4.99
N LEU A 14 12.80 13.14 6.14
CA LEU A 14 12.38 13.66 7.43
C LEU A 14 13.32 14.81 7.90
N ASP A 15 14.63 14.64 7.70
CA ASP A 15 15.61 15.69 8.01
C ASP A 15 15.41 16.93 7.12
N ALA A 16 15.28 16.72 5.80
CA ALA A 16 15.07 17.82 4.84
C ALA A 16 13.76 18.59 5.08
N ALA A 17 12.74 17.89 5.58
CA ALA A 17 11.45 18.50 5.95
C ALA A 17 11.48 19.15 7.35
N GLY A 18 12.62 19.12 8.07
CA GLY A 18 12.73 19.62 9.44
C GLY A 18 11.91 18.83 10.47
N VAL A 19 11.45 17.64 10.11
CA VAL A 19 10.51 16.84 10.91
C VAL A 19 11.22 16.01 11.97
N ALA A 20 12.49 15.68 11.72
CA ALA A 20 13.28 14.81 12.57
C ALA A 20 13.88 15.53 13.79
N ARG A 21 13.73 16.85 13.90
CA ARG A 21 14.32 17.65 14.97
C ARG A 21 13.30 18.47 15.73
N GLY A 22 13.42 18.48 17.05
CA GLY A 22 12.67 19.37 17.94
C GLY A 22 13.17 20.82 17.88
N PRO A 23 12.47 21.76 18.56
CA PRO A 23 12.86 23.17 18.63
C PRO A 23 14.27 23.39 19.20
N ASP A 24 14.74 22.46 20.01
CA ASP A 24 16.07 22.43 20.64
C ASP A 24 17.14 21.73 19.78
N GLY A 25 16.78 21.33 18.55
CA GLY A 25 17.65 20.57 17.67
C GLY A 25 17.78 19.08 18.02
N ALA A 26 17.15 18.62 19.10
CA ALA A 26 17.15 17.22 19.49
C ALA A 26 16.39 16.35 18.47
N GLN A 27 16.87 15.13 18.31
CA GLN A 27 16.26 14.14 17.42
C GLN A 27 14.89 13.71 17.98
N LEU A 28 13.83 13.87 17.19
CA LEU A 28 12.48 13.43 17.54
C LEU A 28 12.25 11.98 17.16
N MET A 29 11.65 11.23 18.05
CA MET A 29 11.04 9.95 17.70
C MET A 29 9.78 10.17 16.84
N LEU A 30 9.42 9.17 16.02
CA LEU A 30 8.24 9.26 15.15
C LEU A 30 6.95 9.65 15.89
N PRO A 31 6.63 9.08 17.09
CA PRO A 31 5.44 9.48 17.84
C PRO A 31 5.44 10.96 18.25
N ASP A 32 6.60 11.53 18.56
CA ASP A 32 6.73 12.95 18.89
C ASP A 32 6.48 13.82 17.66
N ALA A 33 7.04 13.43 16.52
CA ALA A 33 6.82 14.11 15.24
C ALA A 33 5.35 14.06 14.78
N VAL A 34 4.64 12.97 15.03
CA VAL A 34 3.19 12.84 14.80
C VAL A 34 2.44 13.73 15.78
N ALA A 35 2.71 13.61 17.09
CA ALA A 35 1.99 14.34 18.12
C ALA A 35 2.14 15.86 18.00
N ALA A 36 3.29 16.34 17.53
CA ALA A 36 3.53 17.77 17.29
C ALA A 36 2.62 18.37 16.18
N ARG A 37 2.01 17.54 15.36
CA ARG A 37 1.10 17.92 14.26
C ARG A 37 -0.36 17.74 14.60
N LEU A 38 -0.66 17.23 15.79
CA LEU A 38 -2.02 16.94 16.23
C LEU A 38 -2.47 17.94 17.27
N ARG A 39 -3.71 18.35 17.19
CA ARG A 39 -4.35 19.12 18.26
C ARG A 39 -4.77 18.18 19.39
N ASP A 40 -4.27 18.44 20.61
CA ASP A 40 -4.76 17.74 21.79
C ASP A 40 -6.08 18.37 22.25
N GLN A 41 -7.17 17.74 21.89
CA GLN A 41 -8.53 18.22 22.25
C GLN A 41 -8.95 17.86 23.69
N ARG A 42 -8.09 17.23 24.46
CA ARG A 42 -8.36 16.87 25.85
C ARG A 42 -8.32 18.08 26.78
N ARG A 43 -9.21 18.10 27.77
CA ARG A 43 -9.21 19.19 28.78
C ARG A 43 -7.94 19.14 29.62
N PRO A 44 -7.21 20.27 29.83
CA PRO A 44 -5.91 20.30 30.51
C PRO A 44 -5.91 19.61 31.89
N ARG A 45 -6.96 19.80 32.69
CA ARG A 45 -7.10 19.21 34.04
C ARG A 45 -7.13 17.67 34.05
N GLY A 46 -7.42 17.02 32.92
CA GLY A 46 -7.48 15.56 32.80
C GLY A 46 -6.24 14.93 32.15
N VAL A 47 -5.29 15.74 31.67
CA VAL A 47 -4.13 15.23 30.91
C VAL A 47 -3.06 14.72 31.87
N ARG A 48 -3.05 13.41 32.09
CA ARG A 48 -2.02 12.71 32.90
C ARG A 48 -0.92 12.05 32.06
N HIS A 49 -1.18 11.80 30.79
CA HIS A 49 -0.25 11.22 29.83
C HIS A 49 -0.14 12.17 28.63
N GLY A 50 1.07 12.51 28.21
CA GLY A 50 1.32 13.33 27.02
C GLY A 50 0.79 12.65 25.76
N LEU A 51 0.40 13.44 24.76
CA LEU A 51 -0.13 12.93 23.49
C LEU A 51 0.86 12.01 22.78
N ALA A 52 2.13 12.42 22.70
CA ALA A 52 3.21 11.63 22.12
C ALA A 52 3.36 10.25 22.80
N SER A 53 3.28 10.20 24.14
CA SER A 53 3.33 8.94 24.87
C SER A 53 2.14 8.03 24.52
N LEU A 54 0.93 8.58 24.40
CA LEU A 54 -0.25 7.80 24.03
C LEU A 54 -0.15 7.24 22.60
N VAL A 55 0.29 8.07 21.64
CA VAL A 55 0.53 7.65 20.24
C VAL A 55 1.61 6.58 20.20
N SER A 56 2.72 6.78 20.96
CA SER A 56 3.82 5.82 21.03
C SER A 56 3.39 4.45 21.55
N VAL A 57 2.62 4.42 22.64
CA VAL A 57 2.10 3.17 23.22
C VAL A 57 1.10 2.49 22.28
N LEU A 58 0.23 3.25 21.59
CA LEU A 58 -0.71 2.69 20.61
C LEU A 58 0.03 2.04 19.44
N VAL A 59 1.00 2.74 18.84
CA VAL A 59 1.77 2.23 17.69
C VAL A 59 2.57 0.99 18.11
N ALA A 60 3.26 1.03 19.24
CA ALA A 60 4.01 -0.11 19.75
C ALA A 60 3.10 -1.32 20.05
N GLY A 61 1.95 -1.09 20.67
CA GLY A 61 0.98 -2.14 20.95
C GLY A 61 0.43 -2.79 19.67
N VAL A 62 0.14 -1.99 18.64
CA VAL A 62 -0.27 -2.51 17.32
C VAL A 62 0.89 -3.26 16.64
N ALA A 63 2.12 -2.78 16.78
CA ALA A 63 3.31 -3.47 16.28
C ALA A 63 3.58 -4.82 16.98
N CYS A 64 3.13 -4.97 18.22
CA CYS A 64 3.08 -6.23 18.96
C CYS A 64 1.89 -7.12 18.57
N GLY A 65 1.03 -6.69 17.64
CA GLY A 65 -0.14 -7.45 17.17
C GLY A 65 -1.40 -7.29 18.03
N HIS A 66 -1.40 -6.38 19.00
CA HIS A 66 -2.61 -6.05 19.77
C HIS A 66 -3.58 -5.21 18.93
N ARG A 67 -4.90 -5.39 19.15
CA ARG A 67 -5.94 -4.91 18.23
C ARG A 67 -6.98 -4.01 18.89
N SER A 68 -6.85 -3.79 20.19
CA SER A 68 -7.78 -2.94 20.95
C SER A 68 -7.03 -2.16 22.03
N PRO A 69 -7.54 -0.97 22.41
CA PRO A 69 -6.98 -0.18 23.50
C PRO A 69 -6.82 -0.98 24.79
N LEU A 70 -7.78 -1.88 25.09
CA LEU A 70 -7.71 -2.75 26.27
C LEU A 70 -6.53 -3.71 26.19
N ALA A 71 -6.37 -4.44 25.08
CA ALA A 71 -5.26 -5.38 24.90
C ALA A 71 -3.90 -4.67 24.91
N ILE A 72 -3.81 -3.47 24.34
CA ILE A 72 -2.60 -2.65 24.35
C ILE A 72 -2.26 -2.21 25.77
N ALA A 73 -3.23 -1.72 26.53
CA ALA A 73 -3.00 -1.30 27.93
C ALA A 73 -2.59 -2.47 28.84
N GLN A 74 -3.20 -3.64 28.65
CA GLN A 74 -2.83 -4.86 29.38
C GLN A 74 -1.40 -5.30 29.06
N ALA A 75 -1.02 -5.29 27.78
CA ALA A 75 0.34 -5.59 27.37
C ALA A 75 1.34 -4.58 27.93
N ALA A 76 1.04 -3.29 27.84
CA ALA A 76 1.89 -2.21 28.33
C ALA A 76 2.10 -2.25 29.86
N ALA A 77 1.13 -2.78 30.62
CA ALA A 77 1.25 -3.01 32.07
C ALA A 77 2.38 -4.00 32.42
N GLY A 78 2.70 -4.92 31.52
CA GLY A 78 3.81 -5.87 31.66
C GLY A 78 5.16 -5.37 31.11
N TRP A 79 5.22 -4.17 30.52
CA TRP A 79 6.47 -3.66 29.96
C TRP A 79 7.44 -3.21 31.06
N GLY A 80 8.74 -3.44 30.85
CA GLY A 80 9.79 -3.00 31.75
C GLY A 80 9.89 -1.47 31.85
N GLN A 81 10.46 -0.96 32.93
CA GLN A 81 10.56 0.47 33.22
C GLN A 81 11.32 1.24 32.14
N GLU A 82 12.35 0.62 31.53
CA GLU A 82 13.09 1.22 30.40
C GLU A 82 12.22 1.40 29.16
N VAL A 83 11.40 0.38 28.84
CA VAL A 83 10.48 0.45 27.68
C VAL A 83 9.43 1.53 27.92
N LEU A 84 8.84 1.58 29.12
CA LEU A 84 7.90 2.63 29.51
C LEU A 84 8.54 4.03 29.48
N ALA A 85 9.84 4.13 29.84
CA ALA A 85 10.59 5.37 29.73
C ALA A 85 10.73 5.81 28.29
N GLY A 86 11.12 4.90 27.39
CA GLY A 86 11.26 5.18 25.96
C GLY A 86 9.95 5.59 25.30
N HIS A 87 8.80 5.13 25.80
CA HIS A 87 7.48 5.58 25.34
C HIS A 87 7.00 6.88 26.05
N GLY A 88 7.84 7.54 26.85
CA GLY A 88 7.47 8.77 27.56
C GLY A 88 6.36 8.58 28.59
N CYS A 89 6.16 7.36 29.10
CA CYS A 89 5.13 7.09 30.09
C CYS A 89 5.42 7.86 31.40
N ARG A 90 4.38 8.44 32.00
CA ARG A 90 4.49 9.26 33.20
C ARG A 90 5.03 8.50 34.40
N ILE A 91 5.68 9.21 35.31
CA ILE A 91 6.08 8.68 36.62
C ILE A 91 4.89 8.85 37.60
N SER A 92 4.57 7.79 38.33
CA SER A 92 3.60 7.86 39.42
C SER A 92 4.19 8.62 40.61
N PRO A 93 3.54 9.67 41.12
CA PRO A 93 4.04 10.39 42.29
C PRO A 93 4.00 9.54 43.58
N VAL A 94 3.19 8.50 43.60
CA VAL A 94 3.04 7.60 44.77
C VAL A 94 4.13 6.54 44.79
N THR A 95 4.46 5.94 43.64
CA THR A 95 5.38 4.79 43.60
C THR A 95 6.76 5.12 43.04
N GLY A 96 6.96 6.32 42.51
CA GLY A 96 8.18 6.70 41.79
C GLY A 96 8.46 5.92 40.49
N ARG A 97 7.56 5.04 40.10
CA ARG A 97 7.70 4.17 38.90
C ARG A 97 6.91 4.71 37.72
N ARG A 98 7.37 4.41 36.52
CA ARG A 98 6.60 4.70 35.31
C ARG A 98 5.39 3.81 35.20
N VAL A 99 4.27 4.42 34.80
CA VAL A 99 2.99 3.73 34.63
C VAL A 99 2.49 3.94 33.20
N PRO A 100 2.02 2.87 32.53
CA PRO A 100 1.44 2.98 31.21
C PRO A 100 0.08 3.64 31.26
N PRO A 101 -0.43 4.18 30.13
CA PRO A 101 -1.79 4.69 30.07
C PRO A 101 -2.81 3.56 30.26
N PRO A 102 -3.85 3.78 31.07
CA PRO A 102 -4.92 2.80 31.23
C PRO A 102 -5.78 2.67 29.96
N ALA A 103 -6.45 1.54 29.80
CA ALA A 103 -7.30 1.23 28.65
C ALA A 103 -8.31 2.34 28.35
N SER A 104 -8.96 2.88 29.36
CA SER A 104 -9.94 3.97 29.22
C SER A 104 -9.34 5.27 28.69
N THR A 105 -8.04 5.51 28.91
CA THR A 105 -7.34 6.67 28.36
C THR A 105 -7.01 6.45 26.88
N LEU A 106 -6.53 5.26 26.51
CA LEU A 106 -6.26 4.91 25.12
C LEU A 106 -7.55 4.84 24.29
N ASP A 107 -8.63 4.34 24.87
CA ASP A 107 -9.94 4.26 24.21
C ASP A 107 -10.51 5.66 23.93
N ARG A 108 -10.53 6.54 24.96
CA ARG A 108 -10.96 7.93 24.80
C ARG A 108 -10.08 8.74 23.85
N LEU A 109 -8.80 8.41 23.73
CA LEU A 109 -7.92 9.07 22.75
C LEU A 109 -8.50 8.94 21.34
N GLY A 110 -9.03 7.77 20.97
CA GLY A 110 -9.66 7.56 19.65
C GLY A 110 -10.90 8.45 19.40
N ASP A 111 -11.54 8.98 20.43
CA ASP A 111 -12.64 9.95 20.29
C ASP A 111 -12.13 11.40 20.21
N HIS A 112 -11.00 11.69 20.84
CA HIS A 112 -10.42 13.04 20.92
C HIS A 112 -9.42 13.35 19.82
N LEU A 113 -8.92 12.35 19.09
CA LEU A 113 -8.12 12.59 17.91
C LEU A 113 -9.02 12.89 16.73
N ASP A 114 -8.68 13.97 16.02
CA ASP A 114 -9.20 14.21 14.70
C ASP A 114 -8.52 13.22 13.74
N PRO A 115 -9.26 12.29 13.11
CA PRO A 115 -8.69 11.30 12.24
C PRO A 115 -8.07 11.91 10.97
N ASP A 116 -8.59 13.04 10.49
CA ASP A 116 -8.10 13.70 9.28
C ASP A 116 -6.79 14.45 9.59
N GLU A 117 -6.67 15.08 10.78
CA GLU A 117 -5.38 15.61 11.27
C GLU A 117 -4.33 14.49 11.42
N LEU A 118 -4.73 13.33 11.93
CA LEU A 118 -3.83 12.18 12.08
C LEU A 118 -3.35 11.67 10.70
N GLU A 119 -4.27 11.49 9.75
CA GLU A 119 -3.91 11.07 8.38
C GLU A 119 -3.01 12.11 7.70
N ALA A 120 -3.31 13.40 7.84
CA ALA A 120 -2.47 14.46 7.29
C ALA A 120 -1.05 14.45 7.90
N ALA A 121 -0.95 14.24 9.23
CA ALA A 121 0.34 14.12 9.91
C ALA A 121 1.15 12.92 9.39
N LEU A 122 0.52 11.76 9.24
CA LEU A 122 1.17 10.54 8.74
C LEU A 122 1.55 10.66 7.26
N THR A 123 0.67 11.21 6.43
CA THR A 123 0.93 11.49 5.02
C THR A 123 2.14 12.41 4.85
N GLY A 124 2.17 13.52 5.60
CA GLY A 124 3.29 14.49 5.56
C GLY A 124 4.63 13.90 5.96
N LEU A 125 4.65 12.85 6.79
CA LEU A 125 5.88 12.16 7.20
C LEU A 125 6.40 11.18 6.14
N VAL A 126 5.53 10.56 5.36
CA VAL A 126 5.88 9.39 4.52
C VAL A 126 5.83 9.69 3.03
N ALA A 127 4.92 10.55 2.57
CA ALA A 127 4.61 10.68 1.15
C ALA A 127 5.82 11.12 0.31
N GLY A 128 6.61 12.08 0.80
CA GLY A 128 7.81 12.55 0.08
C GLY A 128 8.82 11.43 -0.16
N ALA A 129 9.15 10.69 0.89
CA ALA A 129 10.06 9.55 0.78
C ALA A 129 9.49 8.38 -0.04
N ALA A 130 8.19 8.13 0.09
CA ALA A 130 7.53 7.03 -0.62
C ALA A 130 7.45 7.27 -2.13
N LEU A 131 7.41 8.52 -2.55
CA LEU A 131 7.35 8.95 -3.95
C LEU A 131 8.73 9.25 -4.55
N ASP A 132 9.80 9.09 -3.78
CA ASP A 132 11.17 9.21 -4.28
C ASP A 132 11.53 8.00 -5.17
N PRO A 133 11.93 8.22 -6.44
CA PRO A 133 12.38 7.14 -7.33
C PRO A 133 13.52 6.30 -6.76
N ALA A 134 14.41 6.91 -5.96
CA ALA A 134 15.50 6.19 -5.30
C ALA A 134 14.98 5.20 -4.24
N ALA A 135 13.92 5.55 -3.50
CA ALA A 135 13.27 4.63 -2.56
C ALA A 135 12.67 3.43 -3.30
N GLN A 136 12.03 3.67 -4.43
CA GLN A 136 11.45 2.63 -5.29
C GLN A 136 12.54 1.66 -5.78
N SER A 137 13.62 2.17 -6.34
CA SER A 137 14.72 1.35 -6.85
C SER A 137 15.35 0.46 -5.78
N ARG A 138 15.52 0.98 -4.57
CA ARG A 138 16.09 0.22 -3.43
C ARG A 138 15.14 -0.85 -2.92
N ALA A 139 13.87 -0.53 -2.76
CA ALA A 139 12.86 -1.50 -2.34
C ALA A 139 12.75 -2.64 -3.36
N ALA A 140 12.85 -2.33 -4.65
CA ALA A 140 12.87 -3.31 -5.72
C ALA A 140 14.09 -4.22 -5.65
N ALA A 141 15.30 -3.68 -5.49
CA ALA A 141 16.53 -4.46 -5.35
C ALA A 141 16.46 -5.41 -4.14
N ALA A 142 15.97 -4.94 -2.99
CA ALA A 142 15.77 -5.75 -1.81
C ALA A 142 14.77 -6.90 -2.03
N ARG A 143 13.67 -6.63 -2.74
CA ARG A 143 12.68 -7.67 -3.10
C ARG A 143 13.25 -8.69 -4.09
N ALA A 144 14.00 -8.26 -5.10
CA ALA A 144 14.66 -9.14 -6.06
C ALA A 144 15.63 -10.09 -5.36
N ALA A 145 16.48 -9.58 -4.48
CA ALA A 145 17.40 -10.38 -3.67
C ALA A 145 16.67 -11.37 -2.76
N ALA A 146 15.54 -11.00 -2.16
CA ALA A 146 14.72 -11.90 -1.34
C ALA A 146 14.07 -12.99 -2.17
N ARG A 147 13.58 -12.70 -3.39
CA ARG A 147 13.04 -13.69 -4.34
C ARG A 147 14.11 -14.69 -4.78
N GLN A 148 15.30 -14.21 -5.13
CA GLN A 148 16.43 -15.09 -5.52
C GLN A 148 16.80 -16.05 -4.40
N ARG A 149 16.91 -15.57 -3.15
CA ARG A 149 17.17 -16.45 -1.99
C ARG A 149 16.07 -17.49 -1.78
N THR A 150 14.80 -17.10 -1.99
CA THR A 150 13.67 -18.03 -1.85
C THR A 150 13.64 -19.06 -2.96
N ALA A 151 13.90 -18.67 -4.21
CA ALA A 151 13.95 -19.57 -5.36
C ALA A 151 15.11 -20.59 -5.22
N ALA A 152 16.29 -20.14 -4.79
CA ALA A 152 17.43 -21.01 -4.54
C ALA A 152 17.15 -22.06 -3.45
N ARG A 153 16.42 -21.69 -2.38
CA ARG A 153 16.05 -22.62 -1.31
C ARG A 153 14.98 -23.64 -1.69
N ARG A 154 14.07 -23.30 -2.61
CA ARG A 154 12.88 -24.13 -2.91
C ARG A 154 12.99 -24.97 -4.17
N ARG A 155 14.06 -24.84 -4.99
CA ARG A 155 14.19 -25.51 -6.31
C ARG A 155 12.87 -25.44 -7.10
N LEU A 156 12.26 -24.26 -7.19
CA LEU A 156 10.99 -24.08 -7.91
C LEU A 156 11.21 -24.35 -9.41
N PRO A 157 10.30 -25.07 -10.08
CA PRO A 157 10.35 -25.23 -11.53
C PRO A 157 10.30 -23.84 -12.19
N ARG A 158 10.97 -23.68 -13.32
CA ARG A 158 10.92 -22.44 -14.07
C ARG A 158 9.51 -22.27 -14.66
N ALA A 159 9.00 -21.04 -14.69
CA ALA A 159 7.69 -20.76 -15.29
C ALA A 159 7.63 -21.23 -16.76
N ALA A 160 8.76 -21.13 -17.48
CA ALA A 160 8.88 -21.62 -18.85
C ALA A 160 8.65 -23.13 -18.98
N ASP A 161 9.09 -23.93 -18.02
CA ASP A 161 8.91 -25.40 -18.06
C ASP A 161 7.43 -25.77 -17.85
N ALA A 162 6.75 -25.08 -16.92
CA ALA A 162 5.32 -25.26 -16.70
C ALA A 162 4.48 -24.85 -17.91
N LEU A 163 4.86 -23.78 -18.60
CA LEU A 163 4.20 -23.32 -19.81
C LEU A 163 4.40 -24.27 -21.01
N ARG A 164 5.61 -24.84 -21.16
CA ARG A 164 5.88 -25.86 -22.19
C ARG A 164 5.04 -27.11 -21.99
N GLU A 165 4.91 -27.57 -20.74
CA GLU A 165 4.12 -28.76 -20.40
C GLU A 165 2.62 -28.51 -20.68
N THR A 166 2.08 -27.34 -20.37
CA THR A 166 0.70 -26.94 -20.65
C THR A 166 0.41 -26.92 -22.16
N ARG A 167 1.41 -26.55 -22.97
CA ARG A 167 1.33 -26.52 -24.43
C ARG A 167 1.17 -27.91 -25.05
N ALA A 168 1.80 -28.94 -24.47
CA ALA A 168 1.73 -30.32 -24.96
C ALA A 168 0.32 -30.92 -24.84
N ASP A 169 -0.51 -30.44 -23.92
CA ASP A 169 -1.84 -30.98 -23.65
C ASP A 169 -2.95 -30.46 -24.61
N GLY A 170 -2.61 -29.70 -25.65
CA GLY A 170 -3.54 -29.29 -26.72
C GLY A 170 -4.59 -28.23 -26.37
N TRP A 171 -4.64 -27.79 -25.12
CA TRP A 171 -5.54 -26.71 -24.66
C TRP A 171 -5.12 -25.35 -25.17
N PHE A 172 -3.89 -25.24 -25.59
CA PHE A 172 -3.30 -24.05 -26.13
C PHE A 172 -2.92 -24.25 -27.59
N ARG A 173 -3.79 -23.99 -28.51
CA ARG A 173 -3.43 -23.75 -29.90
C ARG A 173 -2.85 -22.33 -30.07
N ALA A 174 -1.87 -22.01 -29.27
CA ALA A 174 -1.00 -20.90 -29.61
C ALA A 174 -0.20 -21.33 -30.84
N ALA A 175 -0.31 -20.56 -31.92
CA ALA A 175 0.49 -20.78 -33.12
C ALA A 175 1.98 -20.92 -32.77
N PRO A 176 2.77 -21.70 -33.52
CA PRO A 176 4.22 -21.72 -33.37
C PRO A 176 4.74 -20.26 -33.41
N GLY A 177 5.45 -19.84 -32.36
CA GLY A 177 5.88 -18.46 -32.23
C GLY A 177 5.09 -17.60 -31.25
N HIS A 178 4.21 -18.16 -30.43
CA HIS A 178 3.49 -17.40 -29.42
C HIS A 178 4.48 -16.70 -28.45
N PRO A 179 4.36 -15.36 -28.29
CA PRO A 179 5.41 -14.52 -27.69
C PRO A 179 5.68 -14.80 -26.20
N TRP A 180 4.88 -15.59 -25.51
CA TRP A 180 5.14 -15.93 -24.09
C TRP A 180 6.37 -16.82 -23.86
N LEU A 181 6.83 -17.49 -24.92
CA LEU A 181 8.01 -18.33 -24.88
C LEU A 181 9.24 -17.61 -25.45
N ASP A 182 9.04 -16.44 -26.01
CA ASP A 182 10.15 -15.61 -26.48
C ASP A 182 10.81 -14.91 -25.28
N PRO A 183 12.08 -15.18 -25.00
CA PRO A 183 12.82 -14.48 -23.95
C PRO A 183 12.88 -12.96 -24.14
N ALA A 184 12.79 -12.49 -25.39
CA ALA A 184 12.81 -11.06 -25.70
C ALA A 184 11.52 -10.36 -25.25
N VAL A 185 10.40 -11.06 -25.27
CA VAL A 185 9.07 -10.56 -24.86
C VAL A 185 8.79 -10.87 -23.40
N THR A 186 9.22 -12.04 -22.92
CA THR A 186 9.02 -12.47 -21.52
C THR A 186 10.03 -11.79 -20.61
N GLY A 187 9.58 -10.81 -19.87
CA GLY A 187 10.40 -10.05 -18.94
C GLY A 187 10.49 -10.66 -17.53
N ASP A 188 11.38 -10.10 -16.72
CA ASP A 188 11.44 -10.38 -15.29
C ASP A 188 10.12 -9.94 -14.62
N PRO A 189 9.43 -10.83 -13.90
CA PRO A 189 8.23 -10.47 -13.11
C PRO A 189 8.56 -9.47 -11.98
N GLY A 190 9.84 -9.26 -11.71
CA GLY A 190 10.36 -8.23 -10.79
C GLY A 190 10.70 -6.91 -11.44
N HIS A 191 10.39 -6.69 -12.72
CA HIS A 191 10.63 -5.43 -13.42
C HIS A 191 10.08 -4.23 -12.63
N VAL A 192 10.91 -3.20 -12.49
CA VAL A 192 10.59 -1.96 -11.81
C VAL A 192 10.41 -0.87 -12.83
N PRO A 193 9.21 -0.30 -12.93
CA PRO A 193 8.98 0.80 -13.86
C PRO A 193 9.84 2.03 -13.53
N ALA A 194 10.19 2.79 -14.55
CA ALA A 194 10.93 4.03 -14.38
C ALA A 194 10.16 5.08 -13.56
N ARG A 195 8.82 5.08 -13.65
CA ARG A 195 7.96 6.00 -12.91
C ARG A 195 7.44 5.37 -11.63
N VAL A 196 7.36 6.18 -10.58
CA VAL A 196 6.65 5.83 -9.35
C VAL A 196 5.18 5.68 -9.67
N ALA A 197 4.53 4.67 -9.06
CA ALA A 197 3.08 4.51 -9.19
C ALA A 197 2.40 4.36 -7.83
N VAL A 198 1.16 4.84 -7.78
CA VAL A 198 0.28 4.85 -6.61
C VAL A 198 -1.01 4.11 -6.95
N ALA A 199 -1.35 3.11 -6.16
CA ALA A 199 -2.63 2.42 -6.21
C ALA A 199 -3.63 3.10 -5.28
N VAL A 200 -4.84 3.34 -5.79
CA VAL A 200 -5.96 3.88 -5.02
C VAL A 200 -7.10 2.85 -5.03
N ASP A 201 -7.54 2.44 -3.84
CA ASP A 201 -8.62 1.48 -3.69
C ASP A 201 -9.36 1.66 -2.37
N GLY A 202 -10.64 1.27 -2.35
CA GLY A 202 -11.53 1.38 -1.21
C GLY A 202 -11.58 0.11 -0.37
N LYS A 203 -11.71 0.28 0.96
CA LYS A 203 -11.94 -0.81 1.88
C LYS A 203 -13.10 -0.52 2.82
N GLU A 204 -14.15 -1.32 2.74
CA GLU A 204 -15.24 -1.29 3.71
C GLU A 204 -14.87 -2.14 4.94
N ARG A 205 -15.01 -1.58 6.13
CA ARG A 205 -14.88 -2.31 7.39
C ARG A 205 -16.22 -2.96 7.76
N LYS A 206 -16.29 -4.29 7.70
CA LYS A 206 -17.55 -5.04 7.82
C LYS A 206 -18.36 -4.76 9.09
N LEU A 207 -17.71 -4.58 10.23
CA LEU A 207 -18.38 -4.41 11.51
C LEU A 207 -18.36 -2.98 12.07
N ALA A 208 -17.56 -2.09 11.50
CA ALA A 208 -17.46 -0.69 11.96
C ALA A 208 -18.58 0.16 11.36
N ARG A 209 -19.23 0.97 12.19
CA ARG A 209 -20.36 1.83 11.79
C ARG A 209 -20.15 3.26 12.24
N ALA A 210 -20.26 4.21 11.30
CA ALA A 210 -20.32 5.63 11.61
C ALA A 210 -21.76 5.98 12.05
N GLY A 211 -21.92 6.64 13.21
CA GLY A 211 -23.23 7.07 13.68
C GLY A 211 -24.27 5.94 13.88
N GLY A 212 -23.83 4.67 14.02
CA GLY A 212 -24.68 3.54 14.40
C GLY A 212 -25.31 2.75 13.23
N LYS A 213 -25.39 3.26 12.01
CA LYS A 213 -26.03 2.57 10.87
C LYS A 213 -25.09 2.36 9.68
N GLU A 214 -24.22 3.30 9.37
CA GLU A 214 -23.37 3.23 8.17
C GLU A 214 -22.04 2.55 8.46
N LYS A 215 -21.62 1.68 7.54
CA LYS A 215 -20.30 1.05 7.59
C LYS A 215 -19.20 2.06 7.30
N VAL A 216 -18.09 1.95 8.03
CA VAL A 216 -16.91 2.77 7.77
C VAL A 216 -16.24 2.27 6.49
N HIS A 217 -16.17 3.13 5.50
CA HIS A 217 -15.50 2.92 4.24
C HIS A 217 -14.29 3.85 4.15
N LEU A 218 -13.13 3.31 3.80
CA LEU A 218 -11.88 4.03 3.74
C LEU A 218 -11.27 3.86 2.34
N LEU A 219 -10.95 4.98 1.69
CA LEU A 219 -10.19 5.00 0.44
C LEU A 219 -8.71 5.17 0.78
N GLY A 220 -7.84 4.32 0.25
CA GLY A 220 -6.40 4.32 0.56
C GLY A 220 -5.53 4.61 -0.67
N ALA A 221 -4.38 5.22 -0.45
CA ALA A 221 -3.34 5.44 -1.46
C ALA A 221 -2.04 4.74 -1.03
N VAL A 222 -1.50 3.87 -1.91
CA VAL A 222 -0.35 3.01 -1.61
C VAL A 222 0.62 3.01 -2.79
N THR A 223 1.90 3.18 -2.54
CA THR A 223 2.91 3.08 -3.60
C THR A 223 3.10 1.63 -4.05
N HIS A 224 3.27 1.40 -5.35
CA HIS A 224 3.34 0.05 -5.91
C HIS A 224 4.56 -0.74 -5.42
N VAL A 225 5.73 -0.19 -5.56
CA VAL A 225 6.98 -0.92 -5.32
C VAL A 225 7.33 -0.94 -3.83
N THR A 226 7.29 0.15 -3.14
CA THR A 226 7.59 0.18 -1.70
C THR A 226 6.43 -0.34 -0.87
N GLY A 227 5.21 -0.19 -1.37
CA GLY A 227 3.98 -0.55 -0.67
C GLY A 227 3.64 0.41 0.48
N LEU A 228 4.33 1.53 0.61
CA LEU A 228 4.09 2.49 1.70
C LEU A 228 2.70 3.10 1.54
N VAL A 229 1.98 3.18 2.65
CA VAL A 229 0.68 3.86 2.70
C VAL A 229 0.96 5.36 2.81
N ILE A 230 0.48 6.13 1.83
CA ILE A 230 0.77 7.56 1.69
C ILE A 230 -0.47 8.43 1.87
N GLY A 231 -1.62 7.83 2.11
CA GLY A 231 -2.86 8.55 2.40
C GLY A 231 -4.02 7.61 2.64
N GLN A 232 -4.97 8.05 3.41
CA GLN A 232 -6.26 7.42 3.62
C GLN A 232 -7.31 8.50 3.83
N ASP A 233 -8.50 8.33 3.26
CA ASP A 233 -9.64 9.21 3.43
C ASP A 233 -10.89 8.40 3.78
N LYS A 234 -11.76 8.96 4.63
CA LYS A 234 -13.01 8.32 5.02
C LYS A 234 -14.10 8.71 4.04
N VAL A 235 -14.59 7.74 3.30
CA VAL A 235 -15.71 7.95 2.37
C VAL A 235 -16.99 8.20 3.17
N ALA A 236 -17.50 9.43 3.09
CA ALA A 236 -18.80 9.76 3.62
C ALA A 236 -19.90 9.11 2.77
N LYS A 237 -20.83 8.40 3.40
CA LYS A 237 -21.98 7.77 2.71
C LYS A 237 -23.24 8.63 2.80
N SER A 238 -23.13 9.94 2.94
CA SER A 238 -24.27 10.86 2.95
C SER A 238 -24.59 11.35 1.53
N GLY A 239 -25.81 11.10 1.07
CA GLY A 239 -26.27 11.55 -0.24
C GLY A 239 -25.61 10.81 -1.41
N LYS A 240 -25.04 11.56 -2.36
CA LYS A 240 -24.34 11.02 -3.55
C LYS A 240 -22.85 10.77 -3.33
N ALA A 241 -22.35 10.90 -2.09
CA ALA A 241 -20.94 10.67 -1.78
C ALA A 241 -20.57 9.18 -1.94
N ASN A 242 -19.53 8.93 -2.71
CA ASN A 242 -18.98 7.59 -2.96
C ASN A 242 -17.45 7.71 -3.11
N GLU A 243 -16.77 6.62 -3.37
CA GLU A 243 -15.31 6.62 -3.59
C GLU A 243 -14.86 7.62 -4.66
N VAL A 244 -15.66 7.84 -5.71
CA VAL A 244 -15.31 8.76 -6.79
C VAL A 244 -15.20 10.20 -6.29
N THR A 245 -16.08 10.61 -5.37
CA THR A 245 -16.05 11.96 -4.78
C THR A 245 -14.89 12.17 -3.81
N HIS A 246 -14.40 11.10 -3.19
CA HIS A 246 -13.26 11.11 -2.26
C HIS A 246 -11.89 10.91 -2.92
N PHE A 247 -11.87 10.58 -4.22
CA PHE A 247 -10.64 10.41 -4.98
C PHE A 247 -9.76 11.69 -4.99
N LYS A 248 -10.38 12.83 -5.27
CA LYS A 248 -9.67 14.12 -5.31
C LYS A 248 -9.19 14.59 -3.93
N PRO A 249 -10.00 14.55 -2.85
CA PRO A 249 -9.55 14.83 -1.50
C PRO A 249 -8.36 13.98 -1.07
N LEU A 250 -8.40 12.66 -1.30
CA LEU A 250 -7.30 11.75 -0.98
C LEU A 250 -6.00 12.12 -1.69
N LEU A 251 -6.07 12.44 -2.98
CA LEU A 251 -4.88 12.77 -3.77
C LEU A 251 -4.40 14.21 -3.58
N GLY A 252 -5.26 15.10 -3.06
CA GLY A 252 -4.98 16.53 -2.90
C GLY A 252 -3.64 16.84 -2.23
N PRO A 253 -3.34 16.31 -1.04
CA PRO A 253 -2.10 16.58 -0.33
C PRO A 253 -0.85 15.87 -0.91
N LEU A 254 -1.01 14.91 -1.84
CA LEU A 254 0.09 14.09 -2.33
C LEU A 254 0.89 14.79 -3.45
N PRO A 255 2.25 14.77 -3.40
CA PRO A 255 3.11 15.34 -4.44
C PRO A 255 3.28 14.35 -5.61
N LEU A 256 2.26 14.21 -6.47
CA LEU A 256 2.16 13.16 -7.49
C LEU A 256 2.77 13.55 -8.85
N ARG A 257 3.44 14.70 -8.99
CA ARG A 257 4.02 15.12 -10.28
C ARG A 257 4.83 14.00 -10.95
N GLY A 258 4.46 13.63 -12.18
CA GLY A 258 5.11 12.59 -12.96
C GLY A 258 4.85 11.14 -12.52
N ALA A 259 4.13 10.92 -11.42
CA ALA A 259 3.73 9.59 -10.96
C ALA A 259 2.60 9.02 -11.82
N VAL A 260 2.36 7.71 -11.71
CA VAL A 260 1.22 7.00 -12.34
C VAL A 260 0.21 6.64 -11.27
N VAL A 261 -1.03 7.08 -11.41
CA VAL A 261 -2.14 6.72 -10.52
C VAL A 261 -2.92 5.57 -11.13
N THR A 262 -2.95 4.44 -10.44
CA THR A 262 -3.80 3.29 -10.78
C THR A 262 -4.97 3.23 -9.81
N ALA A 263 -6.14 2.86 -10.30
CA ALA A 263 -7.35 2.74 -9.51
C ALA A 263 -8.34 1.78 -10.19
N ASP A 264 -9.40 1.44 -9.50
CA ASP A 264 -10.50 0.65 -10.05
C ASP A 264 -11.23 1.38 -11.18
N ALA A 265 -11.97 0.61 -12.01
CA ALA A 265 -12.73 1.12 -13.14
C ALA A 265 -13.71 2.23 -12.77
N MET A 266 -14.27 2.23 -11.56
CA MET A 266 -15.19 3.27 -11.09
C MET A 266 -14.52 4.65 -11.04
N GLN A 267 -13.20 4.73 -10.87
CA GLN A 267 -12.44 5.99 -10.86
C GLN A 267 -12.11 6.50 -12.27
N ALA A 268 -12.33 5.68 -13.32
CA ALA A 268 -12.08 6.03 -14.72
C ALA A 268 -13.13 7.03 -15.22
N THR A 269 -13.19 8.22 -14.64
CA THR A 269 -14.09 9.30 -15.03
C THR A 269 -13.33 10.44 -15.70
N ARG A 270 -14.01 11.17 -16.60
CA ARG A 270 -13.43 12.36 -17.25
C ARG A 270 -12.94 13.40 -16.25
N GLY A 271 -13.69 13.60 -15.15
CA GLY A 271 -13.35 14.55 -14.10
C GLY A 271 -12.10 14.16 -13.31
N ASN A 272 -11.89 12.86 -13.06
CA ASN A 272 -10.68 12.36 -12.41
C ASN A 272 -9.49 12.38 -13.36
N ALA A 273 -9.68 12.06 -14.65
CA ALA A 273 -8.62 12.13 -15.66
C ALA A 273 -8.05 13.55 -15.78
N ARG A 274 -8.92 14.56 -15.90
CA ARG A 274 -8.50 15.97 -15.88
C ARG A 274 -7.78 16.33 -14.59
N TYR A 275 -8.33 15.98 -13.44
CA TYR A 275 -7.70 16.28 -12.14
C TYR A 275 -6.29 15.70 -12.01
N VAL A 276 -6.11 14.43 -12.38
CA VAL A 276 -4.80 13.76 -12.34
C VAL A 276 -3.81 14.46 -13.29
N ARG A 277 -4.25 14.82 -14.50
CA ARG A 277 -3.37 15.44 -15.51
C ARG A 277 -3.11 16.92 -15.26
N GLU A 278 -4.15 17.71 -15.01
CA GLU A 278 -4.09 19.18 -14.98
C GLU A 278 -3.64 19.69 -13.60
N VAL A 279 -4.17 19.08 -12.52
CA VAL A 279 -3.92 19.56 -11.15
C VAL A 279 -2.75 18.83 -10.50
N LYS A 280 -2.68 17.49 -10.63
CA LYS A 280 -1.62 16.70 -10.00
C LYS A 280 -0.39 16.54 -10.90
N HIS A 281 -0.47 16.91 -12.18
CA HIS A 281 0.58 16.72 -13.18
C HIS A 281 1.12 15.28 -13.19
N ALA A 282 0.22 14.34 -12.92
CA ALA A 282 0.47 12.91 -12.87
C ALA A 282 -0.12 12.20 -14.10
N HIS A 283 0.12 10.92 -14.23
CA HIS A 283 -0.49 10.08 -15.26
C HIS A 283 -1.51 9.13 -14.62
N PHE A 284 -2.43 8.64 -15.41
CA PHE A 284 -3.34 7.57 -15.01
C PHE A 284 -3.13 6.30 -15.84
N LEU A 285 -3.48 5.16 -15.26
CA LEU A 285 -3.63 3.88 -15.93
C LEU A 285 -4.76 3.14 -15.25
N TRP A 286 -5.91 3.05 -15.95
CA TRP A 286 -7.16 2.55 -15.37
C TRP A 286 -7.82 1.49 -16.23
N PRO A 287 -8.44 0.46 -15.64
CA PRO A 287 -9.27 -0.48 -16.36
C PRO A 287 -10.55 0.18 -16.86
N VAL A 288 -11.03 -0.27 -18.01
CA VAL A 288 -12.29 0.15 -18.61
C VAL A 288 -13.23 -1.04 -18.63
N LEU A 289 -14.33 -0.92 -17.96
CA LEU A 289 -15.34 -1.98 -17.81
C LEU A 289 -16.74 -1.44 -18.18
N GLY A 290 -17.77 -2.23 -17.90
CA GLY A 290 -19.17 -1.90 -18.23
C GLY A 290 -19.73 -0.61 -17.61
N ASN A 291 -19.03 0.01 -16.64
CA ASN A 291 -19.37 1.34 -16.12
C ASN A 291 -19.12 2.48 -17.13
N GLN A 292 -18.35 2.21 -18.20
CA GLN A 292 -18.05 3.11 -19.30
C GLN A 292 -18.37 2.40 -20.65
N PRO A 293 -19.66 2.08 -20.94
CA PRO A 293 -20.01 1.18 -22.05
C PRO A 293 -19.57 1.68 -23.42
N GLY A 294 -19.67 2.99 -23.67
CA GLY A 294 -19.22 3.58 -24.94
C GLY A 294 -17.71 3.50 -25.13
N MET A 295 -16.95 3.77 -24.08
CA MET A 295 -15.49 3.67 -24.09
C MET A 295 -15.05 2.20 -24.20
N TYR A 296 -15.72 1.29 -23.49
CA TYR A 296 -15.44 -0.14 -23.56
C TYR A 296 -15.64 -0.65 -24.99
N ALA A 297 -16.79 -0.37 -25.61
CA ALA A 297 -17.08 -0.80 -26.97
C ALA A 297 -16.09 -0.22 -28.00
N ALA A 298 -15.69 1.03 -27.83
CA ALA A 298 -14.72 1.66 -28.72
C ALA A 298 -13.30 1.06 -28.58
N LEU A 299 -12.88 0.70 -27.36
CA LEU A 299 -11.61 0.02 -27.13
C LEU A 299 -11.65 -1.45 -27.58
N ASP A 300 -12.77 -2.13 -27.37
CA ASP A 300 -12.97 -3.53 -27.75
C ASP A 300 -12.95 -3.73 -29.29
N ALA A 301 -13.42 -2.73 -30.02
CA ALA A 301 -13.43 -2.73 -31.49
C ALA A 301 -12.06 -2.48 -32.14
N LEU A 302 -11.00 -2.22 -31.36
CA LEU A 302 -9.65 -2.07 -31.91
C LEU A 302 -9.10 -3.41 -32.42
N ASP A 303 -8.18 -3.37 -33.38
CA ASP A 303 -7.61 -4.56 -34.02
C ASP A 303 -6.62 -5.31 -33.10
N TRP A 304 -7.16 -5.89 -32.01
CA TRP A 304 -6.38 -6.66 -31.06
C TRP A 304 -5.87 -7.99 -31.62
N GLU A 305 -6.59 -8.58 -32.59
CA GLU A 305 -6.22 -9.86 -33.18
C GLU A 305 -4.92 -9.78 -33.96
N ASN A 306 -4.72 -8.71 -34.73
CA ASN A 306 -3.50 -8.48 -35.50
C ASN A 306 -2.41 -7.74 -34.72
N THR A 307 -2.72 -7.29 -33.50
CA THR A 307 -1.73 -6.61 -32.66
C THR A 307 -0.85 -7.63 -31.93
N SER A 308 0.47 -7.55 -32.14
CA SER A 308 1.41 -8.43 -31.47
C SER A 308 1.50 -8.17 -29.96
N VAL A 309 1.81 -9.22 -29.18
CA VAL A 309 2.12 -9.06 -27.76
C VAL A 309 3.41 -8.28 -27.59
N ALA A 310 3.32 -7.12 -26.96
CA ALA A 310 4.45 -6.20 -26.77
C ALA A 310 5.33 -6.55 -25.58
N ALA A 311 4.76 -7.18 -24.53
CA ALA A 311 5.52 -7.73 -23.40
C ALA A 311 4.70 -8.82 -22.68
N ALA A 312 5.40 -9.67 -21.93
CA ALA A 312 4.80 -10.69 -21.07
C ALA A 312 5.59 -10.83 -19.77
N ALA A 313 4.92 -11.29 -18.71
CA ALA A 313 5.55 -11.62 -17.44
C ALA A 313 4.88 -12.87 -16.84
N SER A 314 5.69 -13.80 -16.35
CA SER A 314 5.23 -15.03 -15.71
C SER A 314 5.78 -15.15 -14.29
N GLU A 315 4.93 -15.55 -13.34
CA GLU A 315 5.33 -15.79 -11.96
C GLU A 315 4.73 -17.09 -11.42
N ILE A 316 5.50 -17.77 -10.55
CA ILE A 316 5.00 -18.95 -9.83
C ILE A 316 4.62 -18.52 -8.42
N THR A 317 3.35 -18.67 -8.07
CA THR A 317 2.83 -18.36 -6.75
C THR A 317 1.92 -19.48 -6.24
N ARG A 318 2.18 -19.97 -5.04
CA ARG A 318 1.32 -20.95 -4.35
C ARG A 318 0.90 -22.15 -5.22
N GLY A 319 1.84 -22.71 -6.02
CA GLY A 319 1.58 -23.89 -6.85
C GLY A 319 0.84 -23.62 -8.15
N ARG A 320 0.71 -22.36 -8.57
CA ARG A 320 0.17 -21.95 -9.87
C ARG A 320 1.15 -21.07 -10.62
N VAL A 321 1.07 -21.08 -11.93
CA VAL A 321 1.77 -20.14 -12.81
C VAL A 321 0.75 -19.12 -13.29
N GLU A 322 1.06 -17.86 -13.12
CA GLU A 322 0.30 -16.75 -13.69
C GLU A 322 1.14 -16.05 -14.75
N THR A 323 0.65 -16.04 -15.97
CA THR A 323 1.25 -15.30 -17.09
C THR A 323 0.34 -14.16 -17.47
N ARG A 324 0.91 -12.98 -17.65
CA ARG A 324 0.21 -11.82 -18.18
C ARG A 324 0.91 -11.37 -19.43
N THR A 325 0.11 -11.09 -20.47
CA THR A 325 0.57 -10.49 -21.72
C THR A 325 -0.03 -9.09 -21.84
N ILE A 326 0.63 -8.24 -22.59
CA ILE A 326 0.15 -6.89 -22.89
C ILE A 326 0.23 -6.63 -24.39
N ARG A 327 -0.87 -6.15 -24.96
CA ARG A 327 -0.93 -5.52 -26.28
C ARG A 327 -1.22 -4.04 -26.08
N VAL A 328 -0.64 -3.19 -26.90
CA VAL A 328 -0.76 -1.74 -26.78
C VAL A 328 -1.00 -1.15 -28.16
N LEU A 329 -2.01 -0.29 -28.23
CA LEU A 329 -2.36 0.48 -29.42
C LEU A 329 -2.49 1.96 -29.05
N PRO A 330 -2.18 2.90 -29.97
CA PRO A 330 -2.54 4.29 -29.77
C PRO A 330 -4.06 4.43 -29.67
N VAL A 331 -4.53 5.36 -28.84
CA VAL A 331 -5.96 5.69 -28.81
C VAL A 331 -6.29 6.51 -30.06
N PRO A 332 -7.22 6.05 -30.91
CA PRO A 332 -7.64 6.81 -32.09
C PRO A 332 -8.21 8.18 -31.72
N ALA A 333 -7.92 9.18 -32.54
CA ALA A 333 -8.49 10.51 -32.38
C ALA A 333 -10.02 10.45 -32.34
N GLY A 334 -10.64 11.07 -31.34
CA GLY A 334 -12.08 11.04 -31.13
C GLY A 334 -12.64 9.78 -30.46
N LEU A 335 -11.77 8.84 -30.02
CA LEU A 335 -12.24 7.69 -29.28
C LEU A 335 -12.87 8.12 -27.97
N ALA A 336 -14.18 7.94 -27.87
CA ALA A 336 -14.98 8.08 -26.66
C ALA A 336 -14.80 9.39 -25.87
N ASP A 337 -14.24 10.43 -26.45
CA ASP A 337 -14.12 11.78 -25.83
C ASP A 337 -13.53 11.73 -24.39
N PHE A 338 -12.65 10.74 -24.14
CA PHE A 338 -12.00 10.59 -22.83
C PHE A 338 -10.71 11.41 -22.77
N PRO A 339 -10.61 12.41 -21.86
CA PRO A 339 -9.51 13.37 -21.89
C PRO A 339 -8.17 12.72 -21.57
N TYR A 340 -7.15 13.12 -22.31
CA TYR A 340 -5.76 12.69 -22.13
C TYR A 340 -5.49 11.19 -22.33
N ALA A 341 -6.39 10.43 -22.94
CA ALA A 341 -6.15 9.05 -23.29
C ALA A 341 -5.15 8.98 -24.47
N GLU A 342 -3.98 8.37 -24.26
CA GLU A 342 -2.91 8.25 -25.23
C GLU A 342 -2.79 6.83 -25.78
N GLN A 343 -2.87 5.83 -24.90
CA GLN A 343 -2.74 4.43 -25.28
C GLN A 343 -3.88 3.58 -24.75
N ALA A 344 -4.39 2.72 -25.61
CA ALA A 344 -5.29 1.60 -25.31
C ALA A 344 -4.45 0.35 -25.04
N ILE A 345 -4.84 -0.42 -24.02
CA ILE A 345 -4.08 -1.56 -23.56
C ILE A 345 -5.02 -2.75 -23.38
N LEU A 346 -4.63 -3.90 -23.89
CA LEU A 346 -5.25 -5.19 -23.60
C LEU A 346 -4.30 -6.02 -22.74
N ILE A 347 -4.75 -6.38 -21.56
CA ILE A 347 -4.07 -7.33 -20.67
C ILE A 347 -4.81 -8.65 -20.70
N GLU A 348 -4.09 -9.71 -21.04
CA GLU A 348 -4.60 -11.07 -20.89
C GLU A 348 -3.85 -11.75 -19.74
N ARG A 349 -4.60 -12.36 -18.85
CA ARG A 349 -4.08 -13.08 -17.68
C ARG A 349 -4.45 -14.56 -17.79
N TYR A 350 -3.45 -15.40 -17.82
CA TYR A 350 -3.56 -16.85 -17.88
C TYR A 350 -3.13 -17.46 -16.55
N VAL A 351 -3.95 -18.33 -15.99
CA VAL A 351 -3.68 -19.05 -14.76
C VAL A 351 -3.58 -20.55 -15.04
N THR A 352 -2.38 -21.10 -14.81
CA THR A 352 -2.09 -22.51 -14.98
C THR A 352 -1.88 -23.14 -13.60
N VAL A 353 -2.48 -24.29 -13.37
CA VAL A 353 -2.38 -25.03 -12.09
C VAL A 353 -1.88 -26.46 -12.35
N ARG A 354 -1.26 -27.09 -11.36
CA ARG A 354 -0.86 -28.48 -11.43
C ARG A 354 -2.03 -29.38 -11.02
N LYS A 355 -2.47 -30.28 -11.92
CA LYS A 355 -3.52 -31.25 -11.67
C LYS A 355 -3.03 -32.62 -12.16
N ASN A 356 -3.06 -33.65 -11.29
CA ASN A 356 -2.58 -35.00 -11.58
C ASN A 356 -1.17 -35.04 -12.19
N GLY A 357 -0.26 -34.22 -11.63
CA GLY A 357 1.14 -34.15 -12.09
C GLY A 357 1.37 -33.25 -13.31
N ARG A 358 0.35 -32.82 -14.04
CA ARG A 358 0.43 -32.01 -15.27
C ARG A 358 -0.03 -30.58 -15.06
N TRP A 359 0.54 -29.64 -15.82
CA TRP A 359 0.13 -28.25 -15.83
C TRP A 359 -1.05 -28.06 -16.79
N VAL A 360 -2.18 -27.59 -16.26
CA VAL A 360 -3.40 -27.34 -17.04
C VAL A 360 -3.86 -25.89 -16.85
N MET A 361 -4.35 -25.28 -17.92
CA MET A 361 -4.94 -23.94 -17.83
C MET A 361 -6.24 -24.01 -17.02
N ARG A 362 -6.36 -23.13 -16.05
CA ARG A 362 -7.53 -22.99 -15.19
C ARG A 362 -8.45 -21.86 -15.66
N ASN A 363 -7.86 -20.71 -16.03
CA ASN A 363 -8.60 -19.50 -16.34
C ASN A 363 -7.80 -18.60 -17.28
N CYS A 364 -8.53 -17.90 -18.15
CA CYS A 364 -8.02 -16.79 -18.96
C CYS A 364 -8.96 -15.60 -18.79
N GLU A 365 -8.43 -14.45 -18.51
CA GLU A 365 -9.16 -13.19 -18.35
C GLU A 365 -8.52 -12.13 -19.24
N ALA A 366 -9.34 -11.36 -19.94
CA ALA A 366 -8.92 -10.21 -20.74
C ALA A 366 -9.53 -8.94 -20.15
N VAL A 367 -8.72 -7.91 -19.98
CA VAL A 367 -9.16 -6.62 -19.43
C VAL A 367 -8.56 -5.49 -20.27
N LEU A 368 -9.41 -4.57 -20.68
CA LEU A 368 -9.03 -3.35 -21.37
C LEU A 368 -8.66 -2.26 -20.39
N TYR A 369 -7.61 -1.50 -20.71
CA TYR A 369 -7.15 -0.36 -19.94
C TYR A 369 -6.92 0.84 -20.86
N VAL A 370 -6.94 2.01 -20.24
CA VAL A 370 -6.54 3.26 -20.87
C VAL A 370 -5.50 3.96 -20.01
N THR A 371 -4.55 4.64 -20.67
CA THR A 371 -3.53 5.44 -19.97
C THR A 371 -3.29 6.78 -20.64
N SER A 372 -2.86 7.74 -19.84
CA SER A 372 -2.37 9.04 -20.31
C SER A 372 -0.85 9.07 -20.54
N LEU A 373 -0.19 7.93 -20.49
CA LEU A 373 1.22 7.81 -20.87
C LEU A 373 1.31 7.67 -22.37
N ALA A 374 2.06 8.55 -23.02
CA ALA A 374 2.42 8.40 -24.43
C ALA A 374 3.39 7.23 -24.63
N ALA A 375 3.50 6.71 -25.84
CA ALA A 375 4.32 5.54 -26.16
C ALA A 375 5.81 5.76 -25.81
N GLU A 376 6.30 6.99 -25.99
CA GLU A 376 7.68 7.38 -25.70
C GLU A 376 7.93 7.55 -24.19
N ALA A 377 6.86 7.72 -23.42
CA ALA A 377 6.93 8.00 -21.97
C ALA A 377 6.95 6.73 -21.10
N SER A 378 6.60 5.56 -21.66
CA SER A 378 6.51 4.31 -20.90
C SER A 378 6.61 3.10 -21.83
N THR A 379 7.46 2.14 -21.48
CA THR A 379 7.55 0.88 -22.21
C THR A 379 6.34 -0.03 -21.91
N PRO A 380 5.99 -0.97 -22.80
CA PRO A 380 4.96 -1.98 -22.50
C PRO A 380 5.25 -2.79 -21.23
N ARG A 381 6.52 -3.02 -20.90
CA ARG A 381 6.93 -3.67 -19.64
C ARG A 381 6.62 -2.81 -18.42
N ASP A 382 6.81 -1.49 -18.50
CA ASP A 382 6.43 -0.57 -17.43
C ASP A 382 4.92 -0.56 -17.22
N LEU A 383 4.14 -0.49 -18.31
CA LEU A 383 2.68 -0.54 -18.26
C LEU A 383 2.18 -1.84 -17.61
N LEU A 384 2.72 -2.99 -18.02
CA LEU A 384 2.40 -4.29 -17.43
C LEU A 384 2.74 -4.35 -15.93
N ALA A 385 3.89 -3.80 -15.55
CA ALA A 385 4.31 -3.73 -14.15
C ALA A 385 3.42 -2.79 -13.33
N HIS A 386 2.95 -1.68 -13.89
CA HIS A 386 1.99 -0.79 -13.24
C HIS A 386 0.63 -1.48 -13.03
N VAL A 387 0.09 -2.17 -14.04
CA VAL A 387 -1.14 -2.96 -13.89
C VAL A 387 -0.98 -4.00 -12.77
N ARG A 388 0.13 -4.74 -12.76
CA ARG A 388 0.41 -5.73 -11.72
C ARG A 388 0.61 -5.10 -10.35
N GLY A 389 1.21 -3.91 -10.32
CA GLY A 389 1.52 -3.18 -9.09
C GLY A 389 0.28 -2.68 -8.34
N HIS A 390 -0.83 -2.49 -9.02
CA HIS A 390 -2.10 -2.09 -8.39
C HIS A 390 -2.52 -3.04 -7.25
N TRP A 391 -2.26 -4.34 -7.39
CA TRP A 391 -2.55 -5.36 -6.36
C TRP A 391 -1.84 -5.14 -5.02
N THR A 392 -0.93 -4.18 -4.94
CA THR A 392 -0.26 -3.83 -3.67
C THR A 392 -1.25 -3.27 -2.65
N VAL A 393 -2.31 -2.58 -3.10
CA VAL A 393 -3.35 -2.08 -2.20
C VAL A 393 -4.24 -3.21 -1.67
N GLU A 394 -4.56 -4.22 -2.50
CA GLU A 394 -5.27 -5.42 -2.05
C GLU A 394 -4.45 -6.21 -1.01
N HIS A 395 -3.12 -6.27 -1.21
CA HIS A 395 -2.23 -6.89 -0.21
C HIS A 395 -2.22 -6.11 1.11
N LEU A 396 -2.31 -4.77 1.09
CA LEU A 396 -2.52 -3.97 2.29
C LEU A 396 -3.82 -4.36 3.00
N HIS A 397 -4.93 -4.46 2.26
CA HIS A 397 -6.22 -4.87 2.81
C HIS A 397 -6.16 -6.28 3.42
N TRP A 398 -5.51 -7.21 2.75
CA TRP A 398 -5.27 -8.56 3.27
C TRP A 398 -4.46 -8.55 4.57
N LEU A 399 -3.40 -7.75 4.68
CA LEU A 399 -2.61 -7.63 5.92
C LEU A 399 -3.48 -7.12 7.07
N ARG A 400 -4.28 -6.08 6.85
CA ARG A 400 -5.20 -5.52 7.84
C ARG A 400 -6.19 -6.58 8.35
N ASP A 401 -6.70 -7.42 7.45
CA ASP A 401 -7.69 -8.45 7.81
C ASP A 401 -7.08 -9.72 8.41
N VAL A 402 -5.92 -10.14 7.94
CA VAL A 402 -5.31 -11.41 8.38
C VAL A 402 -4.48 -11.21 9.65
N ILE A 403 -3.66 -10.16 9.72
CA ILE A 403 -2.75 -9.93 10.86
C ILE A 403 -3.49 -9.20 11.98
N TRP A 404 -4.10 -8.07 11.67
CA TRP A 404 -4.77 -7.24 12.69
C TRP A 404 -6.26 -7.54 12.85
N LYS A 405 -6.83 -8.47 12.04
CA LYS A 405 -8.24 -8.89 12.13
C LYS A 405 -9.21 -7.71 12.09
N GLU A 406 -8.94 -6.72 11.25
CA GLU A 406 -9.69 -5.47 11.24
C GLU A 406 -11.19 -5.68 11.02
N ASP A 407 -11.58 -6.57 10.10
CA ASP A 407 -12.98 -6.94 9.86
C ASP A 407 -13.69 -7.59 11.05
N LYS A 408 -12.92 -8.13 12.02
CA LYS A 408 -13.45 -8.73 13.27
C LYS A 408 -13.29 -7.81 14.47
N SER A 409 -12.86 -6.55 14.26
CA SER A 409 -12.66 -5.60 15.35
C SER A 409 -13.97 -5.23 16.03
N LEU A 410 -13.94 -5.12 17.35
CA LEU A 410 -15.05 -4.62 18.18
C LEU A 410 -15.04 -3.09 18.31
N ILE A 411 -14.02 -2.42 17.77
CA ILE A 411 -13.96 -0.96 17.68
C ILE A 411 -14.84 -0.52 16.51
N ARG A 412 -16.05 -0.02 16.79
CA ARG A 412 -17.12 0.09 15.79
C ARG A 412 -17.71 1.48 15.64
N THR A 413 -17.50 2.38 16.62
CA THR A 413 -18.23 3.66 16.71
C THR A 413 -17.29 4.86 16.70
N GLY A 414 -17.82 6.03 16.30
CA GLY A 414 -17.12 7.29 16.31
C GLY A 414 -15.90 7.31 15.38
N ASN A 415 -14.88 8.04 15.77
CA ASN A 415 -13.61 8.16 15.04
C ASN A 415 -12.64 7.00 15.28
N ARG A 416 -12.86 6.22 16.35
CA ARG A 416 -11.96 5.12 16.76
C ARG A 416 -11.63 4.12 15.66
N PRO A 417 -12.59 3.69 14.79
CA PRO A 417 -12.26 2.79 13.68
C PRO A 417 -11.26 3.38 12.68
N GLN A 418 -11.42 4.66 12.33
CA GLN A 418 -10.53 5.36 11.39
C GLN A 418 -9.15 5.57 12.03
N VAL A 419 -9.10 6.07 13.26
CA VAL A 419 -7.85 6.25 14.02
C VAL A 419 -7.06 4.94 14.12
N MET A 420 -7.71 3.84 14.47
CA MET A 420 -7.03 2.53 14.56
C MET A 420 -6.57 2.04 13.19
N SER A 421 -7.30 2.31 12.11
CA SER A 421 -6.86 1.99 10.75
C SER A 421 -5.62 2.79 10.36
N ALA A 422 -5.56 4.08 10.69
CA ALA A 422 -4.39 4.93 10.48
C ALA A 422 -3.15 4.42 11.23
N ILE A 423 -3.32 4.02 12.50
CA ILE A 423 -2.23 3.42 13.30
C ILE A 423 -1.76 2.09 12.70
N VAL A 424 -2.68 1.23 12.25
CA VAL A 424 -2.31 -0.03 11.57
C VAL A 424 -1.57 0.24 10.27
N ASN A 425 -2.00 1.21 9.46
CA ASN A 425 -1.32 1.63 8.24
C ASN A 425 0.09 2.15 8.54
N LEU A 426 0.27 2.94 9.61
CA LEU A 426 1.58 3.39 10.07
C LEU A 426 2.49 2.20 10.42
N VAL A 427 2.00 1.25 11.21
CA VAL A 427 2.78 0.05 11.57
C VAL A 427 3.17 -0.78 10.36
N ILE A 428 2.26 -0.98 9.40
CA ILE A 428 2.56 -1.66 8.14
C ILE A 428 3.64 -0.91 7.36
N THR A 429 3.54 0.42 7.31
CA THR A 429 4.53 1.29 6.66
C THR A 429 5.90 1.17 7.33
N LEU A 430 5.98 1.23 8.66
CA LEU A 430 7.22 1.03 9.42
C LEU A 430 7.84 -0.34 9.17
N PHE A 431 7.02 -1.41 9.17
CA PHE A 431 7.48 -2.74 8.84
C PHE A 431 8.08 -2.81 7.43
N ARG A 432 7.44 -2.16 6.44
CA ARG A 432 7.93 -2.10 5.05
C ARG A 432 9.22 -1.31 4.92
N ILE A 433 9.34 -0.17 5.61
CA ILE A 433 10.57 0.63 5.66
C ILE A 433 11.73 -0.21 6.23
N ARG A 434 11.48 -1.00 7.26
CA ARG A 434 12.45 -1.90 7.89
C ARG A 434 12.65 -3.23 7.14
N GLY A 435 12.05 -3.41 5.96
CA GLY A 435 12.20 -4.61 5.13
C GLY A 435 11.54 -5.86 5.70
N VAL A 436 10.60 -5.72 6.63
CA VAL A 436 9.85 -6.85 7.19
C VAL A 436 8.99 -7.50 6.11
N THR A 437 9.15 -8.80 5.92
CA THR A 437 8.38 -9.61 4.96
C THR A 437 7.44 -10.60 5.64
N ARG A 438 7.66 -10.91 6.91
CA ARG A 438 6.90 -11.87 7.73
C ARG A 438 6.18 -11.16 8.88
N TYR A 439 5.11 -10.46 8.55
CA TYR A 439 4.38 -9.59 9.49
C TYR A 439 3.92 -10.31 10.77
N ALA A 440 3.32 -11.51 10.64
CA ALA A 440 2.87 -12.28 11.81
C ALA A 440 4.03 -12.76 12.71
N GLU A 441 5.20 -13.03 12.14
CA GLU A 441 6.38 -13.37 12.91
C GLU A 441 6.93 -12.16 13.63
N GLU A 442 7.00 -11.01 12.95
CA GLU A 442 7.51 -9.78 13.55
C GLU A 442 6.60 -9.26 14.66
N THR A 443 5.28 -9.33 14.50
CA THR A 443 4.36 -8.97 15.59
C THR A 443 4.56 -9.85 16.83
N ARG A 444 4.80 -11.16 16.65
CA ARG A 444 5.10 -12.06 17.79
C ARG A 444 6.45 -11.74 18.45
N ARG A 445 7.50 -11.46 17.64
CA ARG A 445 8.81 -11.05 18.17
C ARG A 445 8.72 -9.76 18.98
N ASN A 446 7.97 -8.78 18.49
CA ASN A 446 7.73 -7.53 19.19
C ASN A 446 6.93 -7.75 20.48
N ALA A 447 5.93 -8.64 20.48
CA ALA A 447 5.16 -8.98 21.69
C ALA A 447 6.02 -9.67 22.77
N GLN A 448 6.97 -10.54 22.35
CA GLN A 448 7.92 -11.19 23.25
C GLN A 448 8.99 -10.22 23.78
N ASN A 449 9.36 -9.23 22.99
CA ASN A 449 10.34 -8.21 23.38
C ASN A 449 9.85 -6.81 22.94
N PRO A 450 9.06 -6.11 23.77
CA PRO A 450 8.50 -4.79 23.45
C PRO A 450 9.54 -3.70 23.16
N ARG A 451 10.80 -3.87 23.62
CA ARG A 451 11.92 -2.98 23.28
C ARG A 451 12.16 -2.91 21.77
N ARG A 452 11.89 -4.00 21.02
CA ARG A 452 11.98 -4.03 19.56
C ARG A 452 10.95 -3.09 18.91
N ALA A 453 9.71 -3.10 19.42
CA ALA A 453 8.68 -2.17 18.96
C ALA A 453 9.07 -0.71 19.22
N LEU A 454 9.66 -0.40 20.38
CA LEU A 454 10.19 0.93 20.68
C LEU A 454 11.31 1.33 19.69
N GLN A 455 12.28 0.44 19.46
CA GLN A 455 13.38 0.69 18.50
C GLN A 455 12.88 0.92 17.07
N MET A 456 11.75 0.31 16.72
CA MET A 456 11.12 0.52 15.41
C MET A 456 10.58 1.95 15.24
N LEU A 457 10.18 2.59 16.33
CA LEU A 457 9.68 3.97 16.33
C LEU A 457 10.81 5.01 16.24
N ASP A 458 12.03 4.62 16.56
CA ASP A 458 13.22 5.40 16.30
C ASP A 458 13.70 5.15 14.86
N LEU A 459 13.16 5.94 13.92
CA LEU A 459 13.52 5.82 12.50
C LEU A 459 14.97 6.18 12.20
N LEU A 460 15.62 6.91 13.09
CA LEU A 460 16.99 7.40 12.92
C LEU A 460 18.01 6.50 13.60
N ALA A 461 17.59 5.55 14.43
CA ALA A 461 18.49 4.56 14.97
C ALA A 461 18.92 3.54 13.91
N PRO A 462 20.20 3.13 13.89
CA PRO A 462 20.64 2.07 12.99
C PRO A 462 19.82 0.80 13.23
N SER A 463 19.48 0.10 12.13
CA SER A 463 18.75 -1.17 12.24
C SER A 463 19.53 -2.12 13.15
N PRO A 464 18.91 -2.74 14.17
CA PRO A 464 19.59 -3.77 14.95
C PRO A 464 19.95 -4.91 13.99
N GLY A 465 21.25 -5.24 13.97
CA GLY A 465 21.82 -6.32 13.15
C GLY A 465 21.19 -7.70 13.44
#